data_4e441457a56433c55b43800f3b53564b
#
_entry.id   4e441457a56433c55b43800f3b53564b
#
_cell.length_a   1.000
_cell.length_b   1.000
_cell.length_c   1.000
_cell.angle_alpha   90.00
_cell.angle_beta   90.00
_cell.angle_gamma   90.00
#
_symmetry.space_group_name_H-M   'P 1'
#
loop_
_entity.id
_entity.type
_entity.pdbx_description
1 polymer ?
#
loop_
_entity_poly.entity_id
_entity_poly.type
_entity_poly.pdbx_seq_one_letter_code
_entity_poly.pdbx_strand_id
1 'polypeptide(L)'
;SNGTFALVHHESVRDAIRLVRERGVDAVLVSVRRCSPDAAPLLERFTRTFPSVPTIALMTDRAPGDAEALLRLGATGVRQVVDASDANGWRRLREVLGTPAADRGAAILEPVHRELGTVDAGCRRFWDELVRTAPSTTTIRAVALRLGVTPSTLVSRFARAGLPSPKDHLVAVRLCYAARLFDEGDLTIGDVAYRLDYASPQSFGRHLRGVMGITPSEFRSRFPFNAMLERFLERLVRPHAETWRRFRPLAAGR
;
A
#
# COMPACT_ATOMS: atom_id res chain seq x y z
N SER A 1 -17.65 -17.05 -2.93
CA SER A 1 -17.63 -15.60 -2.83
C SER A 1 -16.94 -15.04 -4.05
N ASN A 2 -17.70 -14.49 -4.98
CA ASN A 2 -17.17 -13.82 -6.17
C ASN A 2 -16.53 -12.51 -5.72
N GLY A 3 -15.20 -12.44 -5.73
CA GLY A 3 -14.46 -11.20 -5.61
C GLY A 3 -14.81 -10.32 -6.81
N THR A 4 -15.55 -9.25 -6.57
CA THR A 4 -16.00 -8.35 -7.63
C THR A 4 -14.91 -7.30 -7.82
N PHE A 5 -14.14 -7.42 -8.92
CA PHE A 5 -13.24 -6.35 -9.35
C PHE A 5 -14.05 -5.32 -10.16
N ALA A 6 -13.88 -4.06 -9.85
CA ALA A 6 -14.36 -2.98 -10.69
C ALA A 6 -13.28 -2.67 -11.74
N LEU A 7 -13.49 -3.11 -12.97
CA LEU A 7 -12.59 -2.84 -14.10
C LEU A 7 -12.97 -1.52 -14.76
N VAL A 8 -12.02 -0.59 -14.83
CA VAL A 8 -12.15 0.65 -15.61
C VAL A 8 -11.17 0.58 -16.77
N HIS A 9 -11.70 0.64 -17.99
CA HIS A 9 -10.91 0.58 -19.21
C HIS A 9 -10.59 1.98 -19.74
N HIS A 10 -9.33 2.21 -20.08
CA HIS A 10 -8.87 3.41 -20.78
C HIS A 10 -8.00 3.02 -21.96
N GLU A 11 -8.16 3.72 -23.06
CA GLU A 11 -7.32 3.54 -24.26
C GLU A 11 -6.00 4.30 -24.16
N SER A 12 -5.91 5.27 -23.26
CA SER A 12 -4.75 6.13 -23.09
C SER A 12 -4.09 5.94 -21.72
N VAL A 13 -2.76 5.79 -21.71
CA VAL A 13 -1.95 5.78 -20.48
C VAL A 13 -2.11 7.10 -19.70
N ARG A 14 -2.33 8.24 -20.40
CA ARG A 14 -2.56 9.54 -19.74
C ARG A 14 -3.82 9.56 -18.91
N ASP A 15 -4.90 8.98 -19.43
CA ASP A 15 -6.19 8.93 -18.72
C ASP A 15 -6.12 7.96 -17.55
N ALA A 16 -5.41 6.84 -17.69
CA ALA A 16 -5.13 5.94 -16.58
C ALA A 16 -4.33 6.65 -15.46
N ILE A 17 -3.31 7.43 -15.79
CA ILE A 17 -2.55 8.24 -14.82
C ILE A 17 -3.46 9.22 -14.07
N ARG A 18 -4.36 9.88 -14.77
CA ARG A 18 -5.32 10.82 -14.16
C ARG A 18 -6.24 10.10 -13.19
N LEU A 19 -6.80 8.97 -13.61
CA LEU A 19 -7.69 8.16 -12.78
C LEU A 19 -6.99 7.70 -11.49
N VAL A 20 -5.76 7.19 -11.59
CA VAL A 20 -4.98 6.74 -10.42
C VAL A 20 -4.70 7.88 -9.44
N ARG A 21 -4.57 9.13 -9.92
CA ARG A 21 -4.43 10.32 -9.06
C ARG A 21 -5.72 10.70 -8.35
N GLU A 22 -6.86 10.56 -9.03
CA GLU A 22 -8.16 10.98 -8.53
C GLU A 22 -8.80 9.92 -7.64
N ARG A 23 -8.55 8.66 -7.92
CA ARG A 23 -9.15 7.51 -7.23
C ARG A 23 -8.08 6.51 -6.82
N GLY A 24 -8.28 5.83 -5.71
CA GLY A 24 -7.47 4.67 -5.35
C GLY A 24 -7.68 3.55 -6.38
N VAL A 25 -6.58 3.00 -6.87
CA VAL A 25 -6.56 1.88 -7.83
C VAL A 25 -5.67 0.80 -7.24
N ASP A 26 -6.16 -0.44 -7.21
CA ASP A 26 -5.43 -1.58 -6.62
C ASP A 26 -4.36 -2.13 -7.55
N ALA A 27 -4.57 -2.05 -8.86
CA ALA A 27 -3.60 -2.46 -9.87
C ALA A 27 -3.88 -1.81 -11.23
N VAL A 28 -2.88 -1.76 -12.09
CA VAL A 28 -3.00 -1.35 -13.50
C VAL A 28 -2.62 -2.52 -14.38
N LEU A 29 -3.52 -2.88 -15.30
CA LEU A 29 -3.27 -3.88 -16.32
C LEU A 29 -2.91 -3.20 -17.63
N VAL A 30 -1.78 -3.54 -18.21
CA VAL A 30 -1.30 -3.02 -19.50
C VAL A 30 -1.34 -4.14 -20.52
N SER A 31 -2.15 -3.99 -21.56
CA SER A 31 -2.15 -4.96 -22.67
C SER A 31 -0.81 -4.91 -23.41
N VAL A 32 -0.14 -6.06 -23.53
CA VAL A 32 1.12 -6.19 -24.24
C VAL A 32 0.99 -5.72 -25.69
N ARG A 33 -0.10 -6.03 -26.34
CA ARG A 33 -0.35 -5.70 -27.75
C ARG A 33 -0.77 -4.26 -28.00
N ARG A 34 -1.49 -3.65 -27.06
CA ARG A 34 -2.03 -2.30 -27.21
C ARG A 34 -1.09 -1.20 -26.69
N CYS A 35 0.01 -1.60 -26.05
CA CYS A 35 1.00 -0.63 -25.59
C CYS A 35 1.90 -0.22 -26.77
N SER A 36 1.60 0.92 -27.37
CA SER A 36 2.44 1.50 -28.43
C SER A 36 3.83 1.91 -27.88
N PRO A 37 4.87 1.92 -28.72
CA PRO A 37 6.18 2.42 -28.34
C PRO A 37 6.13 3.84 -27.75
N ASP A 38 5.25 4.70 -28.24
CA ASP A 38 5.07 6.08 -27.77
C ASP A 38 4.49 6.17 -26.35
N ALA A 39 3.86 5.09 -25.86
CA ALA A 39 3.36 5.01 -24.50
C ALA A 39 4.47 4.70 -23.46
N ALA A 40 5.63 4.18 -23.91
CA ALA A 40 6.70 3.75 -23.01
C ALA A 40 7.21 4.86 -22.06
N PRO A 41 7.48 6.11 -22.51
CA PRO A 41 7.90 7.17 -21.58
C PRO A 41 6.83 7.53 -20.54
N LEU A 42 5.55 7.45 -20.91
CA LEU A 42 4.45 7.72 -20.00
C LEU A 42 4.30 6.60 -18.97
N LEU A 43 4.49 5.35 -19.39
CA LEU A 43 4.41 4.19 -18.52
C LEU A 43 5.60 4.15 -17.55
N GLU A 44 6.81 4.47 -18.00
CA GLU A 44 7.99 4.63 -17.14
C GLU A 44 7.77 5.73 -16.09
N ARG A 45 7.23 6.86 -16.50
CA ARG A 45 6.85 7.92 -15.56
C ARG A 45 5.78 7.45 -14.58
N PHE A 46 4.80 6.67 -15.04
CA PHE A 46 3.75 6.11 -14.21
C PHE A 46 4.32 5.18 -13.14
N THR A 47 5.10 4.17 -13.52
CA THR A 47 5.69 3.20 -12.58
C THR A 47 6.61 3.84 -11.56
N ARG A 48 7.31 4.92 -11.93
CA ARG A 48 8.11 5.73 -11.00
C ARG A 48 7.28 6.62 -10.09
N THR A 49 6.16 7.15 -10.59
CA THR A 49 5.30 8.05 -9.80
C THR A 49 4.39 7.29 -8.83
N PHE A 50 4.00 6.07 -9.18
CA PHE A 50 3.09 5.22 -8.40
C PHE A 50 3.69 3.83 -8.15
N PRO A 51 4.84 3.73 -7.46
CA PRO A 51 5.53 2.45 -7.28
C PRO A 51 4.73 1.46 -6.43
N SER A 52 3.79 1.95 -5.61
CA SER A 52 2.88 1.14 -4.80
C SER A 52 1.71 0.54 -5.57
N VAL A 53 1.44 1.01 -6.80
CA VAL A 53 0.39 0.46 -7.67
C VAL A 53 1.00 -0.60 -8.58
N PRO A 54 0.69 -1.90 -8.37
CA PRO A 54 1.20 -2.96 -9.22
C PRO A 54 0.82 -2.71 -10.68
N THR A 55 1.81 -2.72 -11.56
CA THR A 55 1.59 -2.62 -13.00
C THR A 55 1.92 -3.96 -13.64
N ILE A 56 0.92 -4.58 -14.25
CA ILE A 56 0.96 -5.95 -14.76
C ILE A 56 0.79 -5.91 -16.27
N ALA A 57 1.73 -6.50 -16.98
CA ALA A 57 1.60 -6.75 -18.41
C ALA A 57 0.64 -7.95 -18.62
N LEU A 58 -0.43 -7.74 -19.36
CA LEU A 58 -1.43 -8.75 -19.66
C LEU A 58 -1.30 -9.20 -21.12
N MET A 59 -1.05 -10.50 -21.31
CA MET A 59 -1.17 -11.18 -22.60
C MET A 59 -2.47 -11.95 -22.64
N THR A 60 -3.28 -11.74 -23.65
CA THR A 60 -4.55 -12.47 -23.85
C THR A 60 -4.45 -13.56 -24.93
N ASP A 61 -3.45 -13.48 -25.74
CA ASP A 61 -3.11 -14.42 -26.81
C ASP A 61 -1.60 -14.30 -27.09
N ARG A 62 -1.05 -15.25 -27.84
CA ARG A 62 0.38 -15.25 -28.21
C ARG A 62 0.55 -14.87 -29.67
N ALA A 63 1.46 -13.94 -29.94
CA ALA A 63 1.78 -13.49 -31.28
C ALA A 63 3.29 -13.28 -31.49
N PRO A 64 3.73 -13.32 -32.75
CA PRO A 64 5.07 -12.84 -33.09
C PRO A 64 5.26 -11.39 -32.63
N GLY A 65 6.38 -11.11 -31.96
CA GLY A 65 6.68 -9.77 -31.43
C GLY A 65 6.33 -9.54 -29.95
N ASP A 66 5.59 -10.44 -29.31
CA ASP A 66 5.24 -10.29 -27.88
C ASP A 66 6.48 -10.27 -26.99
N ALA A 67 7.51 -11.03 -27.32
CA ALA A 67 8.79 -11.03 -26.58
C ALA A 67 9.45 -9.65 -26.57
N GLU A 68 9.49 -8.98 -27.72
CA GLU A 68 10.03 -7.63 -27.84
C GLU A 68 9.17 -6.60 -27.09
N ALA A 69 7.84 -6.72 -27.19
CA ALA A 69 6.91 -5.87 -26.45
C ALA A 69 7.06 -6.04 -24.92
N LEU A 70 7.24 -7.27 -24.44
CA LEU A 70 7.51 -7.55 -23.02
C LEU A 70 8.85 -6.97 -22.55
N LEU A 71 9.91 -7.06 -23.36
CA LEU A 71 11.19 -6.43 -23.04
C LEU A 71 11.06 -4.92 -22.94
N ARG A 72 10.33 -4.28 -23.86
CA ARG A 72 10.03 -2.84 -23.78
C ARG A 72 9.26 -2.49 -22.51
N LEU A 73 8.20 -3.24 -22.19
CA LEU A 73 7.42 -3.03 -20.95
C LEU A 73 8.29 -3.22 -19.70
N GLY A 74 9.15 -4.23 -19.67
CA GLY A 74 10.11 -4.43 -18.60
C GLY A 74 11.03 -3.25 -18.38
N ALA A 75 11.52 -2.63 -19.48
CA ALA A 75 12.35 -1.42 -19.42
C ALA A 75 11.63 -0.22 -18.80
N THR A 76 10.28 -0.15 -18.88
CA THR A 76 9.47 0.90 -18.24
C THR A 76 9.18 0.65 -16.76
N GLY A 77 9.70 -0.44 -16.17
CA GLY A 77 9.48 -0.78 -14.77
C GLY A 77 8.29 -1.71 -14.52
N VAL A 78 7.63 -2.23 -15.55
CA VAL A 78 6.63 -3.29 -15.43
C VAL A 78 7.35 -4.60 -15.11
N ARG A 79 7.08 -5.18 -13.94
CA ARG A 79 7.82 -6.36 -13.43
C ARG A 79 7.00 -7.64 -13.39
N GLN A 80 5.72 -7.55 -13.64
CA GLN A 80 4.81 -8.70 -13.61
C GLN A 80 4.18 -8.91 -14.98
N VAL A 81 4.18 -10.16 -15.41
CA VAL A 81 3.54 -10.58 -16.65
C VAL A 81 2.55 -11.68 -16.32
N VAL A 82 1.34 -11.56 -16.83
CA VAL A 82 0.32 -12.60 -16.76
C VAL A 82 -0.11 -12.97 -18.18
N ASP A 83 0.12 -14.23 -18.53
CA ASP A 83 -0.40 -14.83 -19.76
C ASP A 83 -1.80 -15.35 -19.46
N ALA A 84 -2.82 -14.62 -19.90
CA ALA A 84 -4.23 -14.96 -19.73
C ALA A 84 -4.81 -15.70 -20.94
N SER A 85 -3.96 -16.23 -21.82
CA SER A 85 -4.40 -17.05 -22.96
C SER A 85 -4.99 -18.41 -22.53
N ASP A 86 -4.77 -18.81 -21.28
CA ASP A 86 -5.29 -20.03 -20.70
C ASP A 86 -5.97 -19.83 -19.33
N ALA A 87 -6.63 -20.90 -18.83
CA ALA A 87 -7.33 -20.89 -17.55
C ALA A 87 -6.39 -20.68 -16.35
N ASN A 88 -5.12 -21.10 -16.45
CA ASN A 88 -4.13 -20.91 -15.39
C ASN A 88 -3.71 -19.45 -15.30
N GLY A 89 -3.60 -18.76 -16.43
CA GLY A 89 -3.31 -17.34 -16.49
C GLY A 89 -4.38 -16.50 -15.80
N TRP A 90 -5.66 -16.80 -16.04
CA TRP A 90 -6.76 -16.12 -15.34
C TRP A 90 -6.79 -16.40 -13.84
N ARG A 91 -6.42 -17.62 -13.42
CA ARG A 91 -6.24 -17.94 -12.00
C ARG A 91 -5.09 -17.13 -11.42
N ARG A 92 -3.93 -17.11 -12.10
CA ARG A 92 -2.76 -16.34 -11.67
C ARG A 92 -3.05 -14.83 -11.63
N LEU A 93 -3.79 -14.30 -12.59
CA LEU A 93 -4.23 -12.91 -12.54
C LEU A 93 -5.10 -12.64 -11.29
N ARG A 94 -6.03 -13.53 -10.99
CA ARG A 94 -6.84 -13.44 -9.77
C ARG A 94 -5.99 -13.54 -8.49
N GLU A 95 -4.99 -14.39 -8.46
CA GLU A 95 -4.04 -14.49 -7.33
C GLU A 95 -3.22 -13.20 -7.19
N VAL A 96 -2.71 -12.66 -8.29
CA VAL A 96 -1.95 -11.39 -8.30
C VAL A 96 -2.83 -10.19 -7.94
N LEU A 97 -4.08 -10.16 -8.41
CA LEU A 97 -5.07 -9.13 -8.06
C LEU A 97 -5.78 -9.42 -6.73
N GLY A 98 -5.86 -10.69 -6.36
CA GLY A 98 -6.68 -11.20 -5.26
C GLY A 98 -6.03 -11.10 -3.87
N THR A 99 -4.79 -10.57 -3.78
CA THR A 99 -4.29 -9.98 -2.54
C THR A 99 -4.26 -8.45 -2.72
N PRO A 100 -5.41 -7.79 -2.80
CA PRO A 100 -5.48 -6.34 -3.01
C PRO A 100 -4.78 -5.65 -1.84
N ALA A 101 -4.26 -4.45 -2.10
CA ALA A 101 -3.86 -3.54 -1.01
C ALA A 101 -4.99 -3.39 0.03
N ALA A 102 -6.26 -3.52 -0.40
CA ALA A 102 -7.43 -3.57 0.45
C ALA A 102 -7.41 -4.74 1.43
N ASP A 103 -7.08 -5.98 1.01
CA ASP A 103 -7.02 -7.15 1.91
C ASP A 103 -5.88 -7.05 2.91
N ARG A 104 -4.73 -6.50 2.48
CA ARG A 104 -3.62 -6.22 3.41
C ARG A 104 -4.01 -5.17 4.44
N GLY A 105 -4.72 -4.14 4.01
CA GLY A 105 -5.26 -3.11 4.89
C GLY A 105 -6.29 -3.67 5.85
N ALA A 106 -7.23 -4.48 5.38
CA ALA A 106 -8.24 -5.14 6.19
C ALA A 106 -7.60 -6.02 7.27
N ALA A 107 -6.56 -6.78 6.93
CA ALA A 107 -5.82 -7.61 7.88
C ALA A 107 -5.18 -6.83 9.05
N ILE A 108 -4.93 -5.52 8.86
CA ILE A 108 -4.46 -4.61 9.92
C ILE A 108 -5.64 -3.94 10.62
N LEU A 109 -6.64 -3.48 9.85
CA LEU A 109 -7.77 -2.70 10.39
C LEU A 109 -8.72 -3.52 11.25
N GLU A 110 -9.04 -4.75 10.84
CA GLU A 110 -9.98 -5.59 11.58
C GLU A 110 -9.52 -5.87 13.01
N PRO A 111 -8.25 -6.25 13.28
CA PRO A 111 -7.74 -6.37 14.63
C PRO A 111 -7.78 -5.05 15.42
N VAL A 112 -7.43 -3.92 14.80
CA VAL A 112 -7.50 -2.60 15.44
C VAL A 112 -8.95 -2.28 15.83
N HIS A 113 -9.90 -2.45 14.92
CA HIS A 113 -11.31 -2.19 15.21
C HIS A 113 -11.87 -3.13 16.29
N ARG A 114 -11.42 -4.38 16.34
CA ARG A 114 -11.79 -5.35 17.37
C ARG A 114 -11.30 -4.91 18.75
N GLU A 115 -10.05 -4.47 18.88
CA GLU A 115 -9.47 -3.98 20.13
C GLU A 115 -10.16 -2.70 20.63
N LEU A 116 -10.50 -1.81 19.71
CA LEU A 116 -11.09 -0.53 20.05
C LEU A 116 -12.59 -0.60 20.32
N GLY A 117 -13.28 -1.54 19.68
CA GLY A 117 -14.74 -1.65 19.76
C GLY A 117 -15.44 -0.44 19.12
N THR A 118 -16.44 0.09 19.80
CA THR A 118 -17.18 1.27 19.33
C THR A 118 -16.38 2.55 19.57
N VAL A 119 -16.03 3.25 18.50
CA VAL A 119 -15.32 4.52 18.51
C VAL A 119 -16.10 5.59 17.73
N ASP A 120 -15.74 6.85 17.94
CA ASP A 120 -16.23 7.99 17.14
C ASP A 120 -15.95 7.80 15.65
N ALA A 121 -16.86 8.28 14.79
CA ALA A 121 -16.72 8.19 13.34
C ALA A 121 -15.42 8.84 12.81
N GLY A 122 -14.97 9.93 13.43
CA GLY A 122 -13.70 10.57 13.09
C GLY A 122 -12.49 9.72 13.47
N CYS A 123 -12.57 8.99 14.59
CA CYS A 123 -11.53 8.04 15.00
C CYS A 123 -11.47 6.85 14.02
N ARG A 124 -12.62 6.28 13.63
CA ARG A 124 -12.69 5.24 12.61
C ARG A 124 -12.08 5.71 11.28
N ARG A 125 -12.50 6.89 10.81
CA ARG A 125 -11.96 7.50 9.59
C ARG A 125 -10.45 7.74 9.66
N PHE A 126 -9.92 8.12 10.84
CA PHE A 126 -8.46 8.24 11.02
C PHE A 126 -7.75 6.92 10.74
N TRP A 127 -8.23 5.81 11.31
CA TRP A 127 -7.63 4.50 11.12
C TRP A 127 -7.73 4.03 9.67
N ASP A 128 -8.89 4.20 9.04
CA ASP A 128 -9.12 3.83 7.64
C ASP A 128 -8.17 4.59 6.72
N GLU A 129 -8.04 5.92 6.90
CA GLU A 129 -7.15 6.74 6.09
C GLU A 129 -5.66 6.46 6.37
N LEU A 130 -5.31 6.22 7.62
CA LEU A 130 -3.94 5.88 8.00
C LEU A 130 -3.50 4.58 7.33
N VAL A 131 -4.28 3.52 7.49
CA VAL A 131 -3.94 2.20 6.92
C VAL A 131 -3.95 2.26 5.39
N ARG A 132 -4.96 2.87 4.78
CA ARG A 132 -5.05 3.01 3.32
C ARG A 132 -3.87 3.79 2.72
N THR A 133 -3.37 4.79 3.43
CA THR A 133 -2.33 5.70 2.92
C THR A 133 -0.91 5.20 3.24
N ALA A 134 -0.75 4.40 4.28
CA ALA A 134 0.55 3.97 4.79
C ALA A 134 1.48 3.34 3.72
N PRO A 135 1.04 2.53 2.76
CA PRO A 135 1.95 1.98 1.75
C PRO A 135 2.61 3.05 0.86
N SER A 136 1.90 4.14 0.59
CA SER A 136 2.30 5.17 -0.38
C SER A 136 2.77 6.48 0.25
N THR A 137 2.99 6.54 1.56
CA THR A 137 3.49 7.74 2.22
C THR A 137 4.37 7.44 3.42
N THR A 138 5.36 8.29 3.62
CA THR A 138 6.23 8.28 4.80
C THR A 138 5.89 9.44 5.76
N THR A 139 4.91 10.28 5.40
CA THR A 139 4.59 11.49 6.14
C THR A 139 3.14 11.54 6.59
N ILE A 140 2.92 12.00 7.82
CA ILE A 140 1.56 12.20 8.35
C ILE A 140 0.79 13.34 7.64
N ARG A 141 1.50 14.15 6.86
CA ARG A 141 0.90 15.25 6.07
C ARG A 141 -0.15 14.73 5.08
N ALA A 142 0.16 13.62 4.39
CA ALA A 142 -0.77 13.03 3.43
C ALA A 142 -2.04 12.53 4.12
N VAL A 143 -1.90 11.88 5.27
CA VAL A 143 -3.04 11.42 6.09
C VAL A 143 -3.89 12.61 6.56
N ALA A 144 -3.25 13.65 7.11
CA ALA A 144 -3.93 14.84 7.61
C ALA A 144 -4.74 15.56 6.51
N LEU A 145 -4.16 15.70 5.31
CA LEU A 145 -4.85 16.29 4.16
C LEU A 145 -6.13 15.53 3.78
N ARG A 146 -6.08 14.20 3.77
CA ARG A 146 -7.26 13.35 3.47
C ARG A 146 -8.33 13.44 4.55
N LEU A 147 -7.92 13.69 5.79
CA LEU A 147 -8.83 13.91 6.90
C LEU A 147 -9.40 15.33 6.96
N GLY A 148 -8.95 16.23 6.09
CA GLY A 148 -9.37 17.62 6.07
C GLY A 148 -8.88 18.45 7.26
N VAL A 149 -7.74 18.07 7.84
CA VAL A 149 -7.10 18.79 8.95
C VAL A 149 -5.64 19.12 8.63
N THR A 150 -5.09 20.12 9.33
CA THR A 150 -3.65 20.40 9.19
C THR A 150 -2.82 19.36 9.96
N PRO A 151 -1.58 19.06 9.53
CA PRO A 151 -0.68 18.15 10.26
C PRO A 151 -0.46 18.59 11.71
N SER A 152 -0.28 19.88 11.95
CA SER A 152 -0.10 20.45 13.29
C SER A 152 -1.34 20.24 14.17
N THR A 153 -2.53 20.44 13.61
CA THR A 153 -3.79 20.16 14.31
C THR A 153 -3.90 18.70 14.72
N LEU A 154 -3.59 17.77 13.81
CA LEU A 154 -3.63 16.35 14.12
C LEU A 154 -2.64 15.99 15.22
N VAL A 155 -1.38 16.42 15.11
CA VAL A 155 -0.33 16.18 16.13
C VAL A 155 -0.73 16.75 17.48
N SER A 156 -1.22 17.99 17.52
CA SER A 156 -1.65 18.63 18.78
C SER A 156 -2.82 17.91 19.45
N ARG A 157 -3.77 17.36 18.66
CA ARG A 157 -4.88 16.58 19.20
C ARG A 157 -4.42 15.28 19.84
N PHE A 158 -3.50 14.57 19.19
CA PHE A 158 -2.89 13.36 19.76
C PHE A 158 -2.16 13.65 21.06
N ALA A 159 -1.32 14.68 21.08
CA ALA A 159 -0.57 15.08 22.27
C ALA A 159 -1.51 15.42 23.45
N ARG A 160 -2.56 16.21 23.18
CA ARG A 160 -3.57 16.56 24.21
C ARG A 160 -4.37 15.37 24.73
N ALA A 161 -4.57 14.35 23.90
CA ALA A 161 -5.22 13.12 24.30
C ALA A 161 -4.28 12.15 25.04
N GLY A 162 -2.99 12.42 25.13
CA GLY A 162 -2.01 11.50 25.70
C GLY A 162 -1.75 10.27 24.84
N LEU A 163 -2.05 10.36 23.53
CA LEU A 163 -1.78 9.30 22.58
C LEU A 163 -0.37 9.39 22.00
N PRO A 164 0.29 8.26 21.70
CA PRO A 164 1.50 8.25 20.87
C PRO A 164 1.28 9.03 19.57
N SER A 165 2.32 9.60 19.00
CA SER A 165 2.17 10.51 17.86
C SER A 165 1.50 9.82 16.65
N PRO A 166 0.79 10.57 15.78
CA PRO A 166 0.26 10.01 14.54
C PRO A 166 1.36 9.41 13.65
N LYS A 167 2.60 9.94 13.75
CA LYS A 167 3.76 9.42 13.03
C LYS A 167 4.15 8.03 13.52
N ASP A 168 4.10 7.78 14.83
CA ASP A 168 4.42 6.46 15.39
C ASP A 168 3.45 5.39 14.88
N HIS A 169 2.15 5.74 14.79
CA HIS A 169 1.13 4.86 14.21
C HIS A 169 1.38 4.61 12.72
N LEU A 170 1.70 5.64 11.94
CA LEU A 170 2.04 5.49 10.53
C LEU A 170 3.24 4.55 10.33
N VAL A 171 4.29 4.75 11.13
CA VAL A 171 5.50 3.89 11.09
C VAL A 171 5.14 2.44 11.41
N ALA A 172 4.39 2.20 12.48
CA ALA A 172 4.01 0.85 12.88
C ALA A 172 3.14 0.15 11.82
N VAL A 173 2.15 0.84 11.25
CA VAL A 173 1.32 0.30 10.17
C VAL A 173 2.17 -0.02 8.93
N ARG A 174 3.14 0.84 8.57
CA ARG A 174 4.07 0.55 7.46
C ARG A 174 4.93 -0.69 7.73
N LEU A 175 5.34 -0.93 8.98
CA LEU A 175 6.06 -2.15 9.34
C LEU A 175 5.16 -3.39 9.28
N CYS A 176 3.88 -3.29 9.63
CA CYS A 176 2.92 -4.37 9.42
C CYS A 176 2.77 -4.69 7.92
N TYR A 177 2.70 -3.69 7.05
CA TYR A 177 2.71 -3.90 5.60
C TYR A 177 4.02 -4.55 5.12
N ALA A 178 5.18 -4.13 5.63
CA ALA A 178 6.46 -4.74 5.28
C ALA A 178 6.50 -6.22 5.66
N ALA A 179 6.07 -6.57 6.87
CA ALA A 179 5.99 -7.94 7.34
C ALA A 179 5.04 -8.77 6.48
N ARG A 180 3.85 -8.24 6.16
CA ARG A 180 2.88 -8.91 5.29
C ARG A 180 3.44 -9.18 3.90
N LEU A 181 4.13 -8.20 3.31
CA LEU A 181 4.76 -8.35 2.01
C LEU A 181 5.88 -9.42 2.02
N PHE A 182 6.62 -9.55 3.10
CA PHE A 182 7.63 -10.60 3.24
C PHE A 182 7.00 -12.00 3.40
N ASP A 183 5.82 -12.10 4.02
CA ASP A 183 5.11 -13.37 4.19
C ASP A 183 4.41 -13.86 2.91
N GLU A 184 4.06 -12.94 1.98
CA GLU A 184 3.29 -13.25 0.77
C GLU A 184 4.11 -13.89 -0.37
N GLY A 185 5.42 -14.09 -0.20
CA GLY A 185 6.20 -14.76 -1.22
C GLY A 185 7.68 -14.36 -1.29
N ASP A 186 8.30 -14.61 -2.44
CA ASP A 186 9.74 -14.45 -2.68
C ASP A 186 10.18 -13.00 -2.96
N LEU A 187 9.51 -12.02 -2.30
CA LEU A 187 9.88 -10.62 -2.46
C LEU A 187 11.25 -10.35 -1.83
N THR A 188 12.09 -9.68 -2.59
CA THR A 188 13.37 -9.19 -2.07
C THR A 188 13.17 -7.98 -1.16
N ILE A 189 14.18 -7.64 -0.36
CA ILE A 189 14.19 -6.41 0.45
C ILE A 189 13.97 -5.18 -0.44
N GLY A 190 14.52 -5.19 -1.65
CA GLY A 190 14.32 -4.15 -2.64
C GLY A 190 12.87 -4.02 -3.07
N ASP A 191 12.21 -5.14 -3.37
CA ASP A 191 10.81 -5.14 -3.80
C ASP A 191 9.89 -4.60 -2.70
N VAL A 192 10.11 -5.00 -1.45
CA VAL A 192 9.34 -4.50 -0.31
C VAL A 192 9.58 -3.01 -0.09
N ALA A 193 10.83 -2.55 -0.18
CA ALA A 193 11.15 -1.13 -0.06
C ALA A 193 10.42 -0.29 -1.12
N TYR A 194 10.47 -0.71 -2.38
CA TYR A 194 9.80 0.02 -3.47
C TYR A 194 8.28 -0.04 -3.38
N ARG A 195 7.70 -1.17 -2.98
CA ARG A 195 6.24 -1.29 -2.77
C ARG A 195 5.73 -0.40 -1.64
N LEU A 196 6.59 -0.07 -0.70
CA LEU A 196 6.30 0.85 0.40
C LEU A 196 6.82 2.28 0.15
N ASP A 197 7.07 2.65 -1.11
CA ASP A 197 7.44 4.02 -1.50
C ASP A 197 8.72 4.55 -0.80
N TYR A 198 9.68 3.65 -0.53
CA TYR A 198 11.02 4.08 -0.15
C TYR A 198 11.86 4.38 -1.40
N ALA A 199 12.63 5.46 -1.35
CA ALA A 199 13.51 5.86 -2.46
C ALA A 199 14.58 4.81 -2.80
N SER A 200 14.94 3.93 -1.84
CA SER A 200 15.89 2.84 -2.04
C SER A 200 15.79 1.80 -0.92
N PRO A 201 16.29 0.57 -1.14
CA PRO A 201 16.44 -0.44 -0.09
C PRO A 201 17.26 0.05 1.11
N GLN A 202 18.25 0.90 0.86
CA GLN A 202 19.09 1.49 1.93
C GLN A 202 18.29 2.47 2.81
N SER A 203 17.35 3.24 2.22
CA SER A 203 16.49 4.13 2.99
C SER A 203 15.50 3.36 3.86
N PHE A 204 14.96 2.25 3.37
CA PHE A 204 14.18 1.31 4.17
C PHE A 204 15.01 0.72 5.32
N GLY A 205 16.25 0.27 5.03
CA GLY A 205 17.16 -0.28 6.05
C GLY A 205 17.52 0.74 7.13
N ARG A 206 17.79 2.00 6.78
CA ARG A 206 18.02 3.09 7.76
C ARG A 206 16.80 3.33 8.62
N HIS A 207 15.62 3.34 8.04
CA HIS A 207 14.36 3.51 8.78
C HIS A 207 14.16 2.37 9.79
N LEU A 208 14.32 1.11 9.36
CA LEU A 208 14.22 -0.05 10.25
C LEU A 208 15.21 0.02 11.42
N ARG A 209 16.48 0.35 11.15
CA ARG A 209 17.48 0.52 12.22
C ARG A 209 17.10 1.62 13.19
N GLY A 210 16.59 2.75 12.69
CA GLY A 210 16.17 3.86 13.54
C GLY A 210 14.96 3.53 14.42
N VAL A 211 14.04 2.69 13.97
CA VAL A 211 12.79 2.37 14.68
C VAL A 211 12.89 1.09 15.51
N MET A 212 13.55 0.06 14.97
CA MET A 212 13.58 -1.29 15.55
C MET A 212 14.98 -1.71 16.03
N GLY A 213 16.02 -0.98 15.66
CA GLY A 213 17.41 -1.34 15.97
C GLY A 213 17.96 -2.53 15.19
N ILE A 214 17.27 -2.99 14.13
CA ILE A 214 17.60 -4.21 13.38
C ILE A 214 17.71 -3.95 11.89
N THR A 215 18.33 -4.89 11.17
CA THR A 215 18.43 -4.88 9.71
C THR A 215 17.15 -5.40 9.04
N PRO A 216 16.92 -5.13 7.74
CA PRO A 216 15.79 -5.69 7.00
C PRO A 216 15.78 -7.22 6.96
N SER A 217 16.93 -7.86 6.91
CA SER A 217 17.04 -9.33 6.93
C SER A 217 16.62 -9.90 8.29
N GLU A 218 17.07 -9.30 9.38
CA GLU A 218 16.65 -9.67 10.74
C GLU A 218 15.16 -9.39 10.94
N PHE A 219 14.63 -8.29 10.39
CA PHE A 219 13.21 -8.00 10.45
C PHE A 219 12.40 -9.09 9.75
N ARG A 220 12.76 -9.45 8.52
CA ARG A 220 12.10 -10.53 7.76
C ARG A 220 12.07 -11.85 8.53
N SER A 221 13.16 -12.23 9.18
CA SER A 221 13.26 -13.52 9.90
C SER A 221 12.55 -13.51 11.26
N ARG A 222 12.53 -12.37 11.97
CA ARG A 222 12.06 -12.29 13.36
C ARG A 222 10.63 -11.79 13.51
N PHE A 223 10.10 -11.08 12.49
CA PHE A 223 8.79 -10.43 12.56
C PHE A 223 7.90 -10.83 11.38
N PRO A 224 7.38 -12.08 11.34
CA PRO A 224 6.28 -12.41 10.45
C PRO A 224 5.09 -11.49 10.76
N PHE A 225 4.14 -11.37 9.82
CA PHE A 225 3.03 -10.42 9.91
C PHE A 225 2.29 -10.44 11.24
N ASN A 226 1.93 -11.64 11.71
CA ASN A 226 1.18 -11.78 12.98
C ASN A 226 1.99 -11.26 14.18
N ALA A 227 3.31 -11.52 14.22
CA ALA A 227 4.18 -11.03 15.30
C ALA A 227 4.33 -9.50 15.25
N MET A 228 4.45 -8.91 14.04
CA MET A 228 4.54 -7.46 13.89
C MET A 228 3.22 -6.78 14.23
N LEU A 229 2.09 -7.36 13.81
CA LEU A 229 0.74 -6.88 14.12
C LEU A 229 0.49 -6.90 15.64
N GLU A 230 0.81 -8.02 16.30
CA GLU A 230 0.65 -8.14 17.76
C GLU A 230 1.48 -7.08 18.49
N ARG A 231 2.75 -6.92 18.12
CA ARG A 231 3.61 -5.86 18.66
C ARG A 231 3.03 -4.46 18.47
N PHE A 232 2.42 -4.20 17.31
CA PHE A 232 1.74 -2.93 17.03
C PHE A 232 0.54 -2.72 17.97
N LEU A 233 -0.32 -3.74 18.11
CA LEU A 233 -1.49 -3.68 18.98
C LEU A 233 -1.09 -3.49 20.44
N GLU A 234 -0.11 -4.25 20.94
CA GLU A 234 0.38 -4.17 22.32
C GLU A 234 0.99 -2.81 22.66
N ARG A 235 1.67 -2.16 21.72
CA ARG A 235 2.40 -0.92 22.02
C ARG A 235 1.59 0.34 21.79
N LEU A 236 0.71 0.36 20.78
CA LEU A 236 0.07 1.59 20.31
C LEU A 236 -1.46 1.58 20.37
N VAL A 237 -2.09 0.43 20.51
CA VAL A 237 -3.54 0.33 20.48
C VAL A 237 -4.11 -0.05 21.85
N ARG A 238 -3.77 -1.22 22.36
CA ARG A 238 -4.31 -1.76 23.64
C ARG A 238 -4.09 -0.87 24.84
N PRO A 239 -2.88 -0.34 25.08
CA PRO A 239 -2.63 0.52 26.25
C PRO A 239 -3.43 1.81 26.24
N HIS A 240 -3.92 2.21 25.05
CA HIS A 240 -4.65 3.44 24.84
C HIS A 240 -6.11 3.24 24.45
N ALA A 241 -6.66 2.02 24.57
CA ALA A 241 -8.00 1.67 24.09
C ALA A 241 -9.09 2.60 24.65
N GLU A 242 -9.07 2.90 25.95
CA GLU A 242 -10.00 3.84 26.58
C GLU A 242 -9.88 5.26 26.02
N THR A 243 -8.67 5.71 25.79
CA THR A 243 -8.42 7.02 25.18
C THR A 243 -8.96 7.06 23.76
N TRP A 244 -8.70 6.01 22.96
CA TRP A 244 -9.20 5.90 21.61
C TRP A 244 -10.74 5.94 21.52
N ARG A 245 -11.46 5.31 22.44
CA ARG A 245 -12.93 5.33 22.48
C ARG A 245 -13.49 6.74 22.66
N ARG A 246 -12.77 7.60 23.37
CA ARG A 246 -13.16 8.99 23.63
C ARG A 246 -12.55 10.00 22.66
N PHE A 247 -11.57 9.57 21.87
CA PHE A 247 -10.80 10.45 21.00
C PHE A 247 -11.57 10.87 19.77
N ARG A 248 -11.58 12.18 19.49
CA ARG A 248 -12.26 12.79 18.35
C ARG A 248 -11.26 13.57 17.50
N PRO A 249 -10.47 12.88 16.63
CA PRO A 249 -9.40 13.51 15.86
C PRO A 249 -9.89 14.56 14.87
N LEU A 250 -11.17 14.50 14.46
CA LEU A 250 -11.75 15.36 13.43
C LEU A 250 -12.78 16.36 13.96
N ALA A 251 -13.02 16.42 15.28
CA ALA A 251 -13.95 17.41 15.83
C ALA A 251 -13.53 18.83 15.42
N ALA A 252 -14.49 19.67 15.04
CA ALA A 252 -14.23 21.08 14.81
C ALA A 252 -13.61 21.69 16.09
N GLY A 253 -12.50 22.41 15.96
CA GLY A 253 -11.95 23.17 17.09
C GLY A 253 -12.99 24.18 17.58
N ARG A 254 -13.24 24.18 18.90
CA ARG A 254 -13.96 25.29 19.53
C ARG A 254 -13.07 26.53 19.51
#